data_c7e0e50c423ac44215cf9ecc27015dc0
#
_entry.id   c7e0e50c423ac44215cf9ecc27015dc0
#
_cell.length_a   1.000
_cell.length_b   1.000
_cell.length_c   1.000
_cell.angle_alpha   90.00
_cell.angle_beta   90.00
_cell.angle_gamma   90.00
#
_symmetry.space_group_name_H-M   'P 1'
#
loop_
_entity.id
_entity.type
_entity.pdbx_description
1 polymer ?
#
loop_
_entity_poly.entity_id
_entity_poly.type
_entity_poly.pdbx_seq_one_letter_code
_entity_poly.pdbx_strand_id
1 'polypeptide(L)'
;MSDHGPVARPAHGAVTQVHGVERLARLDYSPDLDGLADPGEVVWAWVPFEDDPAVGKDRPLLVVGRAGRFLLALMLSSKPHDSADWLDLGSGAWDHDGRPSWLRLDRVYELHENDLRREGAVLAPERFGRVVDALRARGWR
;
A
#
# COMPACT_ATOMS: atom_id res chain seq x y z
N MET A 1 -14.71 14.34 3.45
CA MET A 1 -14.59 13.39 4.51
C MET A 1 -13.97 12.10 4.03
N SER A 2 -12.88 11.75 4.60
CA SER A 2 -12.10 10.62 4.13
C SER A 2 -12.30 9.35 4.94
N ASP A 3 -12.95 9.44 6.08
CA ASP A 3 -13.09 8.31 6.97
C ASP A 3 -14.45 7.65 6.77
N HIS A 4 -14.42 6.53 6.10
CA HIS A 4 -15.60 5.72 5.88
C HIS A 4 -15.64 4.62 6.95
N GLY A 5 -16.79 4.35 7.51
CA GLY A 5 -16.98 3.25 8.43
C GLY A 5 -16.67 1.91 7.81
N PRO A 6 -16.71 0.83 8.61
CA PRO A 6 -16.49 -0.52 8.08
C PRO A 6 -17.47 -0.86 6.96
N VAL A 7 -16.95 -1.52 5.94
CA VAL A 7 -17.70 -1.93 4.77
C VAL A 7 -17.49 -3.42 4.56
N ALA A 8 -18.55 -4.14 4.23
CA ALA A 8 -18.46 -5.56 3.93
C ALA A 8 -17.56 -5.79 2.72
N ARG A 9 -16.96 -6.99 2.65
CA ARG A 9 -16.05 -7.33 1.55
C ARG A 9 -16.78 -7.25 0.21
N PRO A 10 -16.30 -6.43 -0.73
CA PRO A 10 -16.91 -6.36 -2.06
C PRO A 10 -16.55 -7.58 -2.90
N ALA A 11 -17.35 -7.84 -3.95
CA ALA A 11 -17.05 -8.88 -4.92
C ALA A 11 -15.78 -8.58 -5.73
N HIS A 12 -15.51 -7.29 -5.95
CA HIS A 12 -14.34 -6.82 -6.67
C HIS A 12 -13.70 -5.65 -5.90
N GLY A 13 -12.44 -5.39 -6.16
CA GLY A 13 -11.74 -4.26 -5.56
C GLY A 13 -11.17 -4.53 -4.17
N ALA A 14 -11.20 -5.77 -3.71
CA ALA A 14 -10.61 -6.15 -2.42
C ALA A 14 -9.20 -6.65 -2.62
N VAL A 15 -8.31 -6.27 -1.70
CA VAL A 15 -6.96 -6.81 -1.67
C VAL A 15 -6.90 -8.02 -0.75
N THR A 16 -5.90 -8.86 -0.94
CA THR A 16 -5.67 -10.06 -0.14
C THR A 16 -4.32 -9.96 0.55
N GLN A 17 -4.31 -10.18 1.86
CA GLN A 17 -3.05 -10.27 2.58
C GLN A 17 -2.33 -11.56 2.19
N VAL A 18 -1.03 -11.45 1.91
CA VAL A 18 -0.20 -12.60 1.55
C VAL A 18 0.99 -12.68 2.47
N HIS A 19 1.60 -13.87 2.54
CA HIS A 19 2.70 -14.16 3.45
C HIS A 19 3.85 -14.81 2.68
N GLY A 20 5.07 -14.51 3.08
CA GLY A 20 6.27 -15.16 2.55
C GLY A 20 6.69 -14.68 1.16
N VAL A 21 5.97 -13.75 0.57
CA VAL A 21 6.29 -13.22 -0.77
C VAL A 21 7.46 -12.26 -0.76
N GLU A 22 7.87 -11.79 0.40
CA GLU A 22 8.96 -10.82 0.58
C GLU A 22 10.26 -11.33 -0.03
N ARG A 23 10.45 -12.64 -0.02
CA ARG A 23 11.64 -13.28 -0.57
C ARG A 23 11.61 -13.40 -2.08
N LEU A 24 10.41 -13.37 -2.67
CA LEU A 24 10.20 -13.52 -4.10
C LEU A 24 9.88 -12.20 -4.78
N ALA A 25 9.50 -11.20 -3.99
CA ALA A 25 9.09 -9.91 -4.50
C ALA A 25 10.30 -9.15 -5.04
N ARG A 26 10.09 -8.43 -6.12
CA ARG A 26 11.07 -7.53 -6.66
C ARG A 26 10.66 -6.11 -6.30
N LEU A 27 11.44 -5.47 -5.45
CA LEU A 27 11.27 -4.07 -5.15
C LEU A 27 11.76 -3.25 -6.35
N ASP A 28 10.92 -2.33 -6.79
CA ASP A 28 11.24 -1.52 -7.95
C ASP A 28 10.57 -0.16 -7.80
N TYR A 29 11.20 0.88 -8.34
CA TYR A 29 10.60 2.20 -8.42
C TYR A 29 10.53 2.57 -9.90
N SER A 30 9.36 2.44 -10.46
CA SER A 30 9.15 2.72 -11.88
C SER A 30 7.77 3.34 -12.13
N PRO A 31 7.51 4.53 -11.56
CA PRO A 31 6.21 5.18 -11.76
C PRO A 31 6.11 5.68 -13.19
N ASP A 32 5.45 4.90 -14.01
CA ASP A 32 5.20 5.23 -15.40
C ASP A 32 3.70 5.35 -15.58
N LEU A 33 3.21 6.54 -15.88
CA LEU A 33 1.78 6.80 -15.99
C LEU A 33 1.24 6.32 -17.33
N ASP A 34 1.45 5.06 -17.65
CA ASP A 34 1.08 4.43 -18.91
C ASP A 34 -0.31 3.78 -18.90
N GLY A 35 -1.07 3.97 -17.84
CA GLY A 35 -2.39 3.35 -17.69
C GLY A 35 -2.40 2.16 -16.75
N LEU A 36 -1.25 1.68 -16.32
CA LEU A 36 -1.10 0.59 -15.37
C LEU A 36 -0.49 1.11 -14.08
N ALA A 37 -0.86 0.54 -12.94
CA ALA A 37 -0.27 0.91 -11.67
C ALA A 37 1.14 0.34 -11.56
N ASP A 38 2.08 1.15 -11.12
CA ASP A 38 3.49 0.80 -11.04
C ASP A 38 4.04 1.00 -9.62
N PRO A 39 5.12 0.30 -9.25
CA PRO A 39 5.81 0.55 -7.99
C PRO A 39 6.18 2.03 -7.83
N GLY A 40 5.86 2.58 -6.68
CA GLY A 40 5.99 4.01 -6.39
C GLY A 40 4.67 4.76 -6.40
N GLU A 41 3.61 4.18 -6.95
CA GLU A 41 2.28 4.79 -6.92
C GLU A 41 1.55 4.46 -5.62
N VAL A 42 0.74 5.42 -5.16
CA VAL A 42 -0.24 5.18 -4.11
C VAL A 42 -1.60 5.00 -4.78
N VAL A 43 -2.21 3.87 -4.52
CA VAL A 43 -3.50 3.48 -5.09
C VAL A 43 -4.49 3.24 -3.95
N TRP A 44 -5.78 3.16 -4.28
CA TRP A 44 -6.83 2.96 -3.30
C TRP A 44 -7.55 1.64 -3.57
N ALA A 45 -7.78 0.86 -2.51
CA ALA A 45 -8.55 -0.37 -2.59
C ALA A 45 -9.13 -0.72 -1.22
N TRP A 46 -10.09 -1.63 -1.21
CA TRP A 46 -10.65 -2.13 0.03
C TRP A 46 -9.65 -3.07 0.72
N VAL A 47 -9.37 -2.81 2.00
CA VAL A 47 -8.42 -3.58 2.80
C VAL A 47 -9.17 -4.21 3.97
N PRO A 48 -9.05 -5.53 4.18
CA PRO A 48 -9.73 -6.20 5.29
C PRO A 48 -9.16 -5.75 6.64
N PHE A 49 -10.03 -5.72 7.65
CA PHE A 49 -9.59 -5.52 9.02
C PHE A 49 -8.82 -6.74 9.53
N GLU A 50 -7.87 -6.50 10.40
CA GLU A 50 -7.03 -7.56 10.96
C GLU A 50 -7.85 -8.57 11.77
N ASP A 51 -8.80 -8.09 12.56
CA ASP A 51 -9.58 -8.89 13.48
C ASP A 51 -10.87 -9.44 12.87
N ASP A 52 -11.27 -8.95 11.69
CA ASP A 52 -12.44 -9.44 10.96
C ASP A 52 -12.28 -9.25 9.46
N PRO A 53 -11.74 -10.25 8.75
CA PRO A 53 -11.51 -10.11 7.30
C PRO A 53 -12.78 -10.01 6.45
N ALA A 54 -13.96 -10.26 7.01
CA ALA A 54 -15.21 -10.11 6.29
C ALA A 54 -15.61 -8.64 6.15
N VAL A 55 -15.03 -7.76 6.96
CA VAL A 55 -15.24 -6.32 6.89
C VAL A 55 -13.88 -5.62 6.74
N GLY A 56 -13.92 -4.40 6.28
CA GLY A 56 -12.72 -3.61 6.07
C GLY A 56 -13.10 -2.21 5.67
N LYS A 57 -12.18 -1.49 5.09
CA LYS A 57 -12.47 -0.18 4.54
C LYS A 57 -11.51 0.17 3.42
N ASP A 58 -11.90 1.16 2.64
CA ASP A 58 -11.08 1.69 1.59
C ASP A 58 -9.86 2.40 2.19
N ARG A 59 -8.67 2.07 1.69
CA ARG A 59 -7.41 2.63 2.20
C ARG A 59 -6.45 2.91 1.07
N PRO A 60 -5.54 3.87 1.27
CA PRO A 60 -4.43 4.04 0.34
C PRO A 60 -3.37 2.95 0.58
N LEU A 61 -2.79 2.48 -0.52
CA LEU A 61 -1.73 1.47 -0.51
C LEU A 61 -0.59 1.94 -1.41
N LEU A 62 0.63 1.78 -0.94
CA LEU A 62 1.82 2.04 -1.75
C LEU A 62 2.22 0.77 -2.47
N VAL A 63 2.24 0.82 -3.78
CA VAL A 63 2.75 -0.28 -4.60
C VAL A 63 4.27 -0.28 -4.48
N VAL A 64 4.85 -1.40 -4.05
CA VAL A 64 6.29 -1.50 -3.80
C VAL A 64 6.97 -2.48 -4.74
N GLY A 65 6.24 -3.37 -5.39
CA GLY A 65 6.85 -4.36 -6.26
C GLY A 65 5.82 -5.25 -6.91
N ARG A 66 6.33 -6.31 -7.53
CA ARG A 66 5.51 -7.29 -8.23
C ARG A 66 5.92 -8.69 -7.82
N ALA A 67 4.95 -9.58 -7.83
CA ALA A 67 5.17 -11.02 -7.71
C ALA A 67 4.30 -11.69 -8.77
N GLY A 68 4.91 -12.15 -9.85
CA GLY A 68 4.18 -12.70 -10.99
C GLY A 68 3.27 -11.65 -11.62
N ARG A 69 1.98 -11.95 -11.66
CA ARG A 69 0.95 -11.07 -12.25
C ARG A 69 0.42 -10.02 -11.31
N PHE A 70 0.76 -10.15 -10.03
CA PHE A 70 0.14 -9.32 -9.01
C PHE A 70 1.06 -8.20 -8.61
N LEU A 71 0.46 -7.11 -8.21
CA LEU A 71 1.16 -6.03 -7.55
C LEU A 71 1.21 -6.34 -6.07
N LEU A 72 2.30 -5.95 -5.43
CA LEU A 72 2.44 -6.04 -3.98
C LEU A 72 2.44 -4.64 -3.42
N ALA A 73 1.68 -4.45 -2.35
CA ALA A 73 1.51 -3.14 -1.75
C ALA A 73 1.41 -3.21 -0.24
N LEU A 74 1.70 -2.08 0.39
CA LEU A 74 1.62 -1.90 1.84
C LEU A 74 0.63 -0.78 2.13
N MET A 75 -0.17 -0.94 3.17
CA MET A 75 -1.19 0.05 3.47
C MET A 75 -0.63 1.26 4.20
N LEU A 76 -1.27 2.40 3.96
CA LEU A 76 -1.01 3.64 4.65
C LEU A 76 -2.13 3.91 5.66
N SER A 77 -1.77 4.54 6.78
CA SER A 77 -2.72 5.00 7.79
C SER A 77 -2.44 6.45 8.13
N SER A 78 -3.49 7.22 8.34
CA SER A 78 -3.36 8.60 8.81
C SER A 78 -3.29 8.72 10.33
N LYS A 79 -3.42 7.59 11.04
CA LYS A 79 -3.26 7.58 12.49
C LYS A 79 -1.80 7.40 12.85
N PRO A 80 -1.27 8.17 13.82
CA PRO A 80 0.11 8.01 14.25
C PRO A 80 0.38 6.61 14.80
N HIS A 81 1.55 6.08 14.44
CA HIS A 81 2.04 4.79 14.94
C HIS A 81 3.53 4.93 15.24
N ASP A 82 3.95 4.50 16.41
CA ASP A 82 5.33 4.61 16.84
C ASP A 82 6.05 3.27 16.98
N SER A 83 5.39 2.19 16.61
CA SER A 83 5.99 0.86 16.59
C SER A 83 6.96 0.72 15.42
N ALA A 84 7.92 -0.20 15.54
CA ALA A 84 8.88 -0.51 14.48
C ALA A 84 8.21 -1.12 13.23
N ASP A 85 6.96 -1.54 13.32
CA ASP A 85 6.21 -2.07 12.18
C ASP A 85 5.66 -0.98 11.26
N TRP A 86 5.87 0.28 11.61
CA TRP A 86 5.35 1.41 10.85
C TRP A 86 6.47 2.40 10.52
N LEU A 87 6.41 2.95 9.33
CA LEU A 87 7.34 3.97 8.85
C LEU A 87 6.59 5.28 8.64
N ASP A 88 7.05 6.34 9.30
CA ASP A 88 6.52 7.68 9.06
C ASP A 88 6.89 8.11 7.64
N LEU A 89 5.88 8.30 6.80
CA LEU A 89 6.08 8.61 5.40
C LEU A 89 5.81 10.09 5.09
N GLY A 90 5.20 10.80 6.01
CA GLY A 90 4.83 12.19 5.79
C GLY A 90 3.57 12.34 4.95
N SER A 91 3.31 13.55 4.51
CA SER A 91 2.12 13.90 3.72
C SER A 91 2.39 13.74 2.23
N GLY A 92 1.33 13.58 1.46
CA GLY A 92 1.41 13.53 0.00
C GLY A 92 0.05 13.67 -0.65
N ALA A 93 0.05 13.61 -1.97
CA ALA A 93 -1.15 13.86 -2.77
C ALA A 93 -2.25 12.81 -2.57
N TRP A 94 -1.94 11.69 -1.94
CA TRP A 94 -2.93 10.64 -1.66
C TRP A 94 -3.90 11.01 -0.54
N ASP A 95 -3.59 12.00 0.26
CA ASP A 95 -4.47 12.47 1.33
C ASP A 95 -4.94 13.89 1.01
N HIS A 96 -6.23 14.05 0.74
CA HIS A 96 -6.82 15.33 0.35
C HIS A 96 -6.75 16.37 1.46
N ASP A 97 -6.67 15.93 2.71
CA ASP A 97 -6.57 16.82 3.87
C ASP A 97 -5.12 17.16 4.22
N GLY A 98 -4.15 16.62 3.50
CA GLY A 98 -2.73 16.87 3.74
C GLY A 98 -2.20 16.25 5.03
N ARG A 99 -2.89 15.25 5.59
CA ARG A 99 -2.45 14.60 6.82
C ARG A 99 -1.22 13.74 6.56
N PRO A 100 -0.31 13.64 7.55
CA PRO A 100 0.80 12.69 7.41
C PRO A 100 0.30 11.26 7.45
N SER A 101 1.06 10.36 6.85
CA SER A 101 0.73 8.95 6.78
C SER A 101 1.87 8.10 7.31
N TRP A 102 1.50 6.93 7.81
CA TRP A 102 2.42 5.89 8.25
C TRP A 102 2.21 4.66 7.40
N LEU A 103 3.32 4.08 6.95
CA LEU A 103 3.32 2.88 6.10
C LEU A 103 3.50 1.65 6.98
N ARG A 104 2.61 0.69 6.85
CA ARG A 104 2.71 -0.56 7.61
C ARG A 104 3.68 -1.52 6.93
N LEU A 105 4.71 -1.94 7.65
CA LEU A 105 5.81 -2.73 7.10
C LEU A 105 5.64 -4.23 7.29
N ASP A 106 4.79 -4.66 8.21
CA ASP A 106 4.67 -6.07 8.62
C ASP A 106 3.57 -6.83 7.87
N ARG A 107 2.88 -6.17 6.93
CA ARG A 107 1.82 -6.80 6.15
C ARG A 107 1.93 -6.43 4.69
N VAL A 108 1.80 -7.44 3.84
CA VAL A 108 1.86 -7.30 2.40
C VAL A 108 0.51 -7.67 1.82
N TYR A 109 0.03 -6.88 0.89
CA TYR A 109 -1.22 -7.14 0.20
C TYR A 109 -0.95 -7.36 -1.28
N GLU A 110 -1.62 -8.35 -1.83
CA GLU A 110 -1.61 -8.65 -3.25
C GLU A 110 -2.80 -7.95 -3.88
N LEU A 111 -2.55 -7.22 -4.95
CA LEU A 111 -3.62 -6.57 -5.70
C LEU A 111 -3.54 -6.87 -7.17
N HIS A 112 -4.71 -6.92 -7.79
CA HIS A 112 -4.84 -7.01 -9.22
C HIS A 112 -5.11 -5.62 -9.81
N GLU A 113 -4.60 -5.36 -11.01
CA GLU A 113 -4.78 -4.07 -11.70
C GLU A 113 -6.25 -3.61 -11.73
N ASN A 114 -7.18 -4.56 -11.88
CA ASN A 114 -8.59 -4.24 -12.00
C ASN A 114 -9.28 -3.98 -10.67
N ASP A 115 -8.59 -4.19 -9.55
CA ASP A 115 -9.17 -4.12 -8.22
C ASP A 115 -8.74 -2.89 -7.43
N LEU A 116 -8.17 -1.91 -8.12
CA LEU A 116 -7.67 -0.71 -7.47
C LEU A 116 -8.16 0.55 -8.19
N ARG A 117 -8.12 1.66 -7.48
CA ARG A 117 -8.37 2.99 -8.05
C ARG A 117 -7.09 3.79 -8.02
N ARG A 118 -6.80 4.45 -9.12
CA ARG A 118 -5.63 5.31 -9.26
C ARG A 118 -6.06 6.76 -9.22
N GLU A 119 -5.33 7.55 -8.45
CA GLU A 119 -5.58 8.99 -8.35
C GLU A 119 -4.35 9.80 -8.78
N GLY A 120 -3.38 9.14 -9.39
CA GLY A 120 -2.19 9.81 -9.89
C GLY A 120 -1.17 10.19 -8.83
N ALA A 121 -1.32 9.69 -7.60
CA ALA A 121 -0.37 10.01 -6.54
C ALA A 121 0.86 9.13 -6.67
N VAL A 122 2.03 9.75 -6.70
CA VAL A 122 3.33 9.08 -6.83
C VAL A 122 4.21 9.51 -5.67
N LEU A 123 4.88 8.55 -5.04
CA LEU A 123 5.84 8.84 -3.99
C LEU A 123 7.16 9.30 -4.62
N ALA A 124 7.77 10.35 -4.05
CA ALA A 124 9.05 10.84 -4.55
C ALA A 124 10.15 9.77 -4.38
N PRO A 125 11.16 9.74 -5.27
CA PRO A 125 12.21 8.72 -5.23
C PRO A 125 12.92 8.63 -3.88
N GLU A 126 13.17 9.75 -3.22
CA GLU A 126 13.86 9.79 -1.92
C GLU A 126 13.04 9.09 -0.84
N ARG A 127 11.73 9.32 -0.84
CA ARG A 127 10.83 8.66 0.11
C ARG A 127 10.72 7.17 -0.19
N PHE A 128 10.66 6.81 -1.47
CA PHE A 128 10.61 5.41 -1.85
C PHE A 128 11.90 4.69 -1.45
N GLY A 129 13.05 5.36 -1.55
CA GLY A 129 14.33 4.83 -1.07
C GLY A 129 14.29 4.48 0.42
N ARG A 130 13.67 5.33 1.25
CA ARG A 130 13.49 5.04 2.67
C ARG A 130 12.62 3.82 2.90
N VAL A 131 11.58 3.65 2.08
CA VAL A 131 10.71 2.46 2.14
C VAL A 131 11.51 1.21 1.79
N VAL A 132 12.29 1.25 0.72
CA VAL A 132 13.12 0.12 0.30
C VAL A 132 14.10 -0.27 1.41
N ASP A 133 14.77 0.70 2.01
CA ASP A 133 15.72 0.45 3.09
C ASP A 133 15.02 -0.22 4.28
N ALA A 134 13.84 0.27 4.65
CA ALA A 134 13.08 -0.29 5.75
C ALA A 134 12.63 -1.73 5.47
N LEU A 135 12.20 -2.01 4.23
CA LEU A 135 11.78 -3.35 3.85
C LEU A 135 12.95 -4.32 3.76
N ARG A 136 14.08 -3.87 3.22
CA ARG A 136 15.29 -4.72 3.17
C ARG A 136 15.80 -5.05 4.55
N ALA A 137 15.69 -4.14 5.50
CA ALA A 137 16.02 -4.42 6.90
C ALA A 137 15.11 -5.50 7.50
N ARG A 138 13.96 -5.75 6.90
CA ARG A 138 13.01 -6.78 7.32
C ARG A 138 13.10 -8.06 6.47
N GLY A 139 14.09 -8.20 5.62
CA GLY A 139 14.34 -9.39 4.83
C GLY A 139 13.86 -9.35 3.39
N TRP A 140 13.34 -8.23 2.93
CA TRP A 140 13.02 -8.06 1.50
C TRP A 140 14.29 -7.92 0.67
N ARG A 141 14.18 -8.22 -0.60
CA ARG A 141 15.31 -8.15 -1.54
C ARG A 141 15.20 -7.00 -2.52
#